data_0a3c2985a463a9a540891008a20bf7ef
#
_entry.id   0a3c2985a463a9a540891008a20bf7ef
#
_cell.length_a   1.000
_cell.length_b   1.000
_cell.length_c   1.000
_cell.angle_alpha   90.00
_cell.angle_beta   90.00
_cell.angle_gamma   90.00
#
_symmetry.space_group_name_H-M   'P 1'
#
loop_
_entity.id
_entity.type
_entity.pdbx_description
1 polymer ?
#
loop_
_entity_poly.entity_id
_entity_poly.type
_entity_poly.pdbx_seq_one_letter_code
_entity_poly.pdbx_strand_id
1 'polypeptide(L)'
;MLADQGQVDLALIGQHYLNQGGSITLTSGIVSDEPIRFGANASAVNSAIDGFVRGAAVELAGARINSVSPTVLQESWEGYGPYFPGFEAAPAKRVALAYSRSVEGVQTGQTYRVW
;
A
#
# COMPACT_ATOMS: atom_id res chain seq x y z
N MET A 1 12.68 3.73 -5.48
CA MET A 1 13.41 3.48 -4.22
C MET A 1 13.16 4.57 -3.20
N LEU A 2 13.27 5.84 -3.58
CA LEU A 2 13.06 6.93 -2.62
C LEU A 2 11.65 6.97 -2.04
N ALA A 3 10.63 6.57 -2.83
CA ALA A 3 9.24 6.61 -2.38
C ALA A 3 8.95 5.62 -1.26
N ASP A 4 9.47 4.39 -1.36
CA ASP A 4 9.28 3.39 -0.31
C ASP A 4 10.14 3.70 0.91
N GLN A 5 11.34 4.24 0.70
CA GLN A 5 12.20 4.67 1.80
C GLN A 5 11.52 5.75 2.64
N GLY A 6 10.85 6.71 2.00
CA GLY A 6 10.12 7.76 2.71
C GLY A 6 8.97 7.20 3.55
N GLN A 7 8.20 6.27 3.01
CA GLN A 7 7.12 5.63 3.76
C GLN A 7 7.66 4.78 4.92
N VAL A 8 8.71 4.01 4.68
CA VAL A 8 9.33 3.18 5.71
C VAL A 8 9.91 4.05 6.83
N ASP A 9 10.64 5.11 6.48
CA ASP A 9 11.21 6.02 7.46
C ASP A 9 10.12 6.67 8.32
N LEU A 10 9.04 7.12 7.69
CA LEU A 10 7.92 7.72 8.40
C LEU A 10 7.28 6.73 9.37
N ALA A 11 7.11 5.48 8.96
CA ALA A 11 6.56 4.44 9.81
C ALA A 11 7.48 4.13 11.00
N LEU A 12 8.78 4.03 10.75
CA LEU A 12 9.77 3.75 11.80
C LEU A 12 9.82 4.87 12.85
N ILE A 13 9.70 6.12 12.42
CA ILE A 13 9.65 7.26 13.33
C ILE A 13 8.29 7.34 14.01
N GLY A 14 7.22 7.22 13.21
CA GLY A 14 5.84 7.39 13.66
C GLY A 14 5.41 6.40 14.72
N GLN A 15 5.98 5.18 14.71
CA GLN A 15 5.62 4.16 15.70
C GLN A 15 5.82 4.65 17.15
N HIS A 16 6.75 5.56 17.36
CA HIS A 16 7.05 6.08 18.71
C HIS A 16 6.04 7.14 19.17
N TYR A 17 5.20 7.60 18.27
CA TYR A 17 4.21 8.65 18.56
C TYR A 17 2.77 8.16 18.48
N LEU A 18 2.56 6.87 18.17
CA LEU A 18 1.23 6.30 18.10
C LEU A 18 0.68 6.04 19.49
N ASN A 19 -0.59 6.36 19.67
CA ASN A 19 -1.34 5.94 20.85
C ASN A 19 -1.59 4.44 20.79
N GLN A 20 -1.88 3.85 21.95
CA GLN A 20 -2.32 2.46 22.01
C GLN A 20 -3.55 2.29 21.10
N GLY A 21 -3.52 1.31 20.24
CA GLY A 21 -4.59 1.07 19.26
C GLY A 21 -4.47 1.90 17.99
N GLY A 22 -3.42 2.73 17.84
CA GLY A 22 -3.16 3.51 16.63
C GLY A 22 -2.80 2.63 15.44
N SER A 23 -2.77 3.23 14.25
CA SER A 23 -2.46 2.49 13.03
C SER A 23 -1.62 3.30 12.05
N ILE A 24 -0.92 2.55 11.20
CA ILE A 24 -0.17 3.10 10.07
C ILE A 24 -0.68 2.37 8.82
N THR A 25 -0.99 3.13 7.78
CA THR A 25 -1.39 2.55 6.50
C THR A 25 -0.45 3.06 5.41
N LEU A 26 0.22 2.14 4.73
CA LEU A 26 1.13 2.47 3.63
C LEU A 26 0.45 2.14 2.30
N THR A 27 0.99 2.69 1.22
CA THR A 27 0.45 2.46 -0.12
C THR A 27 1.49 1.77 -0.99
N SER A 28 1.11 0.63 -1.55
CA SER A 28 1.89 -0.09 -2.56
C SER A 28 1.13 -0.03 -3.90
N GLY A 29 1.05 -1.11 -4.64
CA GLY A 29 0.30 -1.13 -5.89
C GLY A 29 0.33 -2.50 -6.55
N ILE A 30 -0.56 -2.68 -7.51
CA ILE A 30 -0.78 -3.95 -8.20
C ILE A 30 0.49 -4.51 -8.86
N VAL A 31 1.42 -3.64 -9.27
CA VAL A 31 2.63 -4.09 -9.97
C VAL A 31 3.59 -4.87 -9.07
N SER A 32 3.34 -4.95 -7.76
CA SER A 32 4.06 -5.87 -6.89
C SER A 32 3.77 -7.33 -7.26
N ASP A 33 2.56 -7.62 -7.72
CA ASP A 33 2.12 -8.98 -8.06
C ASP A 33 1.92 -9.17 -9.55
N GLU A 34 1.53 -8.12 -10.28
CA GLU A 34 1.22 -8.17 -11.71
C GLU A 34 2.16 -7.21 -12.46
N PRO A 35 3.28 -7.72 -13.00
CA PRO A 35 4.26 -6.85 -13.64
C PRO A 35 3.76 -6.22 -14.93
N ILE A 36 4.25 -5.02 -15.20
CA ILE A 36 4.00 -4.31 -16.44
C ILE A 36 5.32 -3.95 -17.11
N ARG A 37 5.26 -3.64 -18.43
CA ARG A 37 6.42 -3.16 -19.16
C ARG A 37 6.92 -1.86 -18.54
N PHE A 38 8.23 -1.72 -18.37
CA PHE A 38 8.89 -0.56 -17.74
C PHE A 38 8.56 -0.40 -16.25
N GLY A 39 8.01 -1.43 -15.63
CA GLY A 39 7.56 -1.36 -14.23
C GLY A 39 8.51 -2.00 -13.21
N ALA A 40 9.75 -2.34 -13.58
CA ALA A 40 10.65 -3.05 -12.67
C ALA A 40 10.90 -2.30 -11.36
N ASN A 41 11.14 -0.99 -11.42
CA ASN A 41 11.32 -0.17 -10.23
C ASN A 41 10.05 -0.12 -9.39
N ALA A 42 8.89 0.09 -10.02
CA ALA A 42 7.62 0.13 -9.31
C ALA A 42 7.31 -1.21 -8.65
N SER A 43 7.60 -2.32 -9.32
CA SER A 43 7.43 -3.65 -8.73
C SER A 43 8.31 -3.83 -7.50
N ALA A 44 9.57 -3.41 -7.57
CA ALA A 44 10.50 -3.50 -6.45
C ALA A 44 10.04 -2.64 -5.26
N VAL A 45 9.66 -1.39 -5.52
CA VAL A 45 9.19 -0.45 -4.50
C VAL A 45 7.91 -0.97 -3.83
N ASN A 46 6.94 -1.38 -4.63
CA ASN A 46 5.66 -1.86 -4.10
C ASN A 46 5.81 -3.16 -3.30
N SER A 47 6.66 -4.07 -3.78
CA SER A 47 6.94 -5.32 -3.08
C SER A 47 7.66 -5.07 -1.76
N ALA A 48 8.57 -4.09 -1.73
CA ALA A 48 9.29 -3.72 -0.52
C ALA A 48 8.31 -3.21 0.56
N ILE A 49 7.33 -2.40 0.18
CA ILE A 49 6.30 -1.91 1.10
C ILE A 49 5.48 -3.05 1.66
N ASP A 50 4.99 -3.95 0.82
CA ASP A 50 4.18 -5.08 1.26
C ASP A 50 4.97 -5.99 2.21
N GLY A 51 6.23 -6.25 1.90
CA GLY A 51 7.11 -7.04 2.75
C GLY A 51 7.39 -6.37 4.09
N PHE A 52 7.66 -5.06 4.07
CA PHE A 52 7.90 -4.29 5.27
C PHE A 52 6.70 -4.32 6.21
N VAL A 53 5.49 -4.18 5.67
CA VAL A 53 4.25 -4.21 6.47
C VAL A 53 4.11 -5.55 7.20
N ARG A 54 4.36 -6.65 6.52
CA ARG A 54 4.28 -7.97 7.15
C ARG A 54 5.28 -8.14 8.28
N GLY A 55 6.51 -7.68 8.05
CA GLY A 55 7.56 -7.75 9.06
C GLY A 55 7.31 -6.83 10.24
N ALA A 56 6.94 -5.60 9.97
CA ALA A 56 6.70 -4.59 11.01
C ALA A 56 5.51 -4.97 11.90
N ALA A 57 4.50 -5.60 11.35
CA ALA A 57 3.31 -5.99 12.11
C ALA A 57 3.66 -6.93 13.27
N VAL A 58 4.70 -7.75 13.11
CA VAL A 58 5.15 -8.67 14.17
C VAL A 58 5.86 -7.91 15.28
N GLU A 59 6.46 -6.78 14.97
CA GLU A 59 7.27 -6.01 15.91
C GLU A 59 6.49 -4.92 16.64
N LEU A 60 5.42 -4.40 16.03
CA LEU A 60 4.64 -3.32 16.63
C LEU A 60 3.75 -3.85 17.76
N ALA A 61 3.97 -3.32 18.95
CA ALA A 61 3.15 -3.67 20.11
C ALA A 61 2.06 -2.61 20.29
N GLY A 62 0.80 -3.07 20.29
CA GLY A 62 -0.34 -2.19 20.57
C GLY A 62 -0.73 -1.25 19.44
N ALA A 63 -0.13 -1.40 18.26
CA ALA A 63 -0.47 -0.63 17.08
C ALA A 63 -0.59 -1.56 15.87
N ARG A 64 -1.26 -1.08 14.82
CA ARG A 64 -1.50 -1.87 13.62
C ARG A 64 -0.84 -1.21 12.41
N ILE A 65 -0.40 -2.02 11.47
CA ILE A 65 0.16 -1.55 10.22
C ILE A 65 -0.32 -2.42 9.06
N ASN A 66 -0.81 -1.77 8.02
CA ASN A 66 -1.29 -2.44 6.80
C ASN A 66 -0.86 -1.67 5.56
N SER A 67 -0.95 -2.29 4.41
CA SER A 67 -0.78 -1.59 3.14
C SER A 67 -2.03 -1.73 2.27
N VAL A 68 -2.23 -0.74 1.40
CA VAL A 68 -3.26 -0.80 0.35
C VAL A 68 -2.54 -0.93 -0.97
N SER A 69 -2.92 -1.92 -1.77
CA SER A 69 -2.34 -2.22 -3.07
C SER A 69 -3.39 -2.03 -4.16
N PRO A 70 -3.57 -0.80 -4.65
CA PRO A 70 -4.57 -0.54 -5.67
C PRO A 70 -4.05 -0.89 -7.07
N THR A 71 -4.98 -1.19 -7.97
CA THR A 71 -4.74 -1.08 -9.40
C THR A 71 -4.74 0.39 -9.80
N VAL A 72 -4.58 0.69 -11.08
CA VAL A 72 -4.65 2.06 -11.57
C VAL A 72 -6.04 2.63 -11.29
N LEU A 73 -6.11 3.89 -10.86
CA LEU A 73 -7.38 4.54 -10.58
C LEU A 73 -8.07 4.92 -11.88
N GLN A 74 -9.40 4.80 -11.92
CA GLN A 74 -10.19 5.26 -13.06
C GLN A 74 -9.92 6.73 -13.37
N GLU A 75 -9.77 7.54 -12.33
CA GLU A 75 -9.50 8.96 -12.43
C GLU A 75 -8.14 9.29 -13.05
N SER A 76 -7.22 8.31 -13.04
CA SER A 76 -5.88 8.45 -13.61
C SER A 76 -5.69 7.64 -14.89
N TRP A 77 -6.73 6.98 -15.38
CA TRP A 77 -6.62 6.06 -16.52
C TRP A 77 -6.11 6.74 -17.78
N GLU A 78 -6.51 7.97 -18.03
CA GLU A 78 -6.13 8.70 -19.23
C GLU A 78 -4.61 8.81 -19.36
N GLY A 79 -3.91 9.05 -18.25
CA GLY A 79 -2.46 9.14 -18.25
C GLY A 79 -1.74 7.83 -18.11
N TYR A 80 -2.27 6.92 -17.32
CA TYR A 80 -1.56 5.67 -16.96
C TYR A 80 -2.08 4.43 -17.68
N GLY A 81 -3.30 4.47 -18.22
CA GLY A 81 -3.90 3.31 -18.86
C GLY A 81 -3.02 2.64 -19.92
N PRO A 82 -2.31 3.40 -20.78
CA PRO A 82 -1.44 2.79 -21.79
C PRO A 82 -0.34 1.88 -21.24
N TYR A 83 0.06 2.06 -19.99
CA TYR A 83 1.07 1.22 -19.33
C TYR A 83 0.46 -0.04 -18.70
N PHE A 84 -0.87 -0.15 -18.70
CA PHE A 84 -1.59 -1.24 -18.05
C PHE A 84 -2.53 -1.96 -19.03
N PRO A 85 -2.01 -2.47 -20.17
CA PRO A 85 -2.89 -3.14 -21.13
C PRO A 85 -3.50 -4.39 -20.51
N GLY A 86 -4.83 -4.49 -20.59
CA GLY A 86 -5.56 -5.65 -20.05
C GLY A 86 -5.91 -5.55 -18.58
N PHE A 87 -5.47 -4.48 -17.90
CA PHE A 87 -5.84 -4.27 -16.51
C PHE A 87 -7.15 -3.51 -16.41
N GLU A 88 -7.89 -3.79 -15.35
CA GLU A 88 -9.11 -3.06 -15.03
C GLU A 88 -8.80 -1.97 -14.02
N ALA A 89 -9.25 -0.75 -14.29
CA ALA A 89 -9.09 0.36 -13.35
C ALA A 89 -10.11 0.25 -12.22
N ALA A 90 -9.78 0.80 -11.05
CA ALA A 90 -10.70 0.87 -9.92
C ALA A 90 -11.03 2.32 -9.62
N PRO A 91 -12.29 2.63 -9.23
CA PRO A 91 -12.63 3.98 -8.81
C PRO A 91 -11.95 4.32 -7.47
N ALA A 92 -11.55 5.59 -7.32
CA ALA A 92 -10.91 6.04 -6.08
C ALA A 92 -11.78 5.75 -4.85
N LYS A 93 -13.08 5.82 -4.99
CA LYS A 93 -14.04 5.48 -3.92
C LYS A 93 -13.84 4.07 -3.40
N ARG A 94 -13.62 3.12 -4.29
CA ARG A 94 -13.40 1.72 -3.92
C ARG A 94 -12.06 1.55 -3.20
N VAL A 95 -11.04 2.25 -3.66
CA VAL A 95 -9.73 2.23 -3.02
C VAL A 95 -9.82 2.83 -1.61
N ALA A 96 -10.59 3.92 -1.46
CA ALA A 96 -10.78 4.57 -0.16
C ALA A 96 -11.37 3.62 0.88
N LEU A 97 -12.21 2.67 0.50
CA LEU A 97 -12.77 1.68 1.42
C LEU A 97 -11.67 0.82 2.06
N ALA A 98 -10.62 0.51 1.32
CA ALA A 98 -9.49 -0.26 1.86
C ALA A 98 -8.75 0.54 2.94
N TYR A 99 -8.58 1.84 2.76
CA TYR A 99 -7.99 2.69 3.80
C TYR A 99 -8.86 2.74 5.05
N SER A 100 -10.17 2.90 4.90
CA SER A 100 -11.10 2.84 6.04
C SER A 100 -11.00 1.51 6.77
N ARG A 101 -10.92 0.42 6.02
CA ARG A 101 -10.77 -0.92 6.60
C ARG A 101 -9.48 -1.04 7.42
N SER A 102 -8.40 -0.48 6.92
CA SER A 102 -7.12 -0.48 7.63
C SER A 102 -7.17 0.36 8.90
N VAL A 103 -7.71 1.57 8.81
CA VAL A 103 -7.70 2.54 9.91
C VAL A 103 -8.70 2.17 10.99
N GLU A 104 -9.91 1.79 10.60
CA GLU A 104 -11.02 1.56 11.53
C GLU A 104 -11.20 0.10 11.94
N GLY A 105 -10.62 -0.83 11.20
CA GLY A 105 -10.71 -2.25 11.49
C GLY A 105 -9.73 -2.71 12.55
N VAL A 106 -9.58 -4.02 12.67
CA VAL A 106 -8.76 -4.63 13.74
C VAL A 106 -7.57 -5.42 13.20
N GLN A 107 -7.42 -5.49 11.90
CA GLN A 107 -6.37 -6.30 11.27
C GLN A 107 -5.02 -5.58 11.27
N THR A 108 -3.96 -6.35 11.27
CA THR A 108 -2.60 -5.84 11.11
C THR A 108 -1.81 -6.78 10.21
N GLY A 109 -0.78 -6.26 9.54
CA GLY A 109 0.07 -7.05 8.66
C GLY A 109 -0.56 -7.43 7.34
N GLN A 110 -1.64 -6.76 6.95
CA GLN A 110 -2.40 -7.08 5.74
C GLN A 110 -2.00 -6.19 4.57
N THR A 111 -2.13 -6.74 3.37
CA THR A 111 -2.11 -5.98 2.13
C THR A 111 -3.50 -6.09 1.53
N TYR A 112 -4.20 -4.97 1.44
CA TYR A 112 -5.55 -4.92 0.86
C TYR A 112 -5.44 -4.67 -0.65
N ARG A 113 -5.71 -5.68 -1.43
CA ARG A 113 -5.65 -5.60 -2.89
C ARG A 113 -6.96 -5.08 -3.44
N VAL A 114 -6.89 -3.97 -4.16
CA VAL A 114 -8.05 -3.33 -4.79
C VAL A 114 -7.80 -3.34 -6.30
N TRP A 115 -8.11 -4.46 -6.91
CA TRP A 115 -7.84 -4.71 -8.32
C TRP A 115 -9.09 -4.91 -9.15
#